data_6de01baa8a74446ed96ddd5cefa22e07
#
_entry.id   6de01baa8a74446ed96ddd5cefa22e07
#
_cell.length_a   1.000
_cell.length_b   1.000
_cell.length_c   1.000
_cell.angle_alpha   90.00
_cell.angle_beta   90.00
_cell.angle_gamma   90.00
#
_symmetry.space_group_name_H-M   'P 1'
#
loop_
_entity.id
_entity.type
_entity.pdbx_description
1 polymer ?
#
loop_
_entity_poly.entity_id
_entity_poly.type
_entity_poly.pdbx_seq_one_letter_code
_entity_poly.pdbx_strand_id
1 'polypeptide(L)'
;MELNTFISRLFSAAEAAGIAPAEAACSQSDSFRVRVRRGELEDYQVSENAGLTLRGRVNGRIGTASTQALTEESIPLLIQGVLESAALIETDEQDDILPPDNSYASVCNDSEAVTALTAEQKIALAREIDEKLRSDDPRLTPDTCAVATGEETFTLKNTLGLDLSHHSNMIYAMANVVARDGEHAATDYETRWGYGLDAIDAETLAESCKRESLMKLEAGRMKSGAYPVVIKNSAMGDLLATFCGVFSADNVQKGPVSYTHLTLPTTERV
;
A
#
# COMPACT_ATOMS: atom_id res chain seq x y z
N MET A 1 13.09 -18.73 12.97
CA MET A 1 13.81 -19.55 11.96
C MET A 1 14.06 -18.66 10.75
N GLU A 2 15.17 -18.82 10.04
CA GLU A 2 15.39 -18.06 8.81
C GLU A 2 14.33 -18.39 7.74
N LEU A 3 13.89 -17.39 7.00
CA LEU A 3 12.79 -17.51 6.01
C LEU A 3 13.05 -18.62 4.99
N ASN A 4 14.25 -18.65 4.39
CA ASN A 4 14.60 -19.66 3.38
C ASN A 4 14.56 -21.09 3.94
N THR A 5 15.01 -21.28 5.19
CA THR A 5 14.93 -22.57 5.86
C THR A 5 13.50 -22.99 6.14
N PHE A 6 12.67 -22.02 6.57
CA PHE A 6 11.24 -22.24 6.80
C PHE A 6 10.53 -22.67 5.52
N ILE A 7 10.70 -21.91 4.43
CA ILE A 7 10.06 -22.21 3.13
C ILE A 7 10.50 -23.58 2.59
N SER A 8 11.78 -23.91 2.70
CA SER A 8 12.28 -25.23 2.26
C SER A 8 11.63 -26.40 3.00
N ARG A 9 11.48 -26.28 4.33
CA ARG A 9 10.80 -27.28 5.15
C ARG A 9 9.29 -27.32 4.86
N LEU A 10 8.68 -26.15 4.67
CA LEU A 10 7.27 -26.03 4.32
C LEU A 10 6.97 -26.73 3.00
N PHE A 11 7.78 -26.52 1.95
CA PHE A 11 7.61 -27.19 0.66
C PHE A 11 7.80 -28.70 0.75
N SER A 12 8.79 -29.17 1.53
CA SER A 12 8.95 -30.61 1.76
C SER A 12 7.75 -31.23 2.47
N ALA A 13 7.18 -30.52 3.44
CA ALA A 13 5.96 -30.97 4.13
C ALA A 13 4.72 -30.92 3.23
N ALA A 14 4.62 -29.91 2.35
CA ALA A 14 3.55 -29.78 1.37
C ALA A 14 3.57 -30.95 0.37
N GLU A 15 4.73 -31.27 -0.19
CA GLU A 15 4.90 -32.40 -1.10
C GLU A 15 4.54 -33.72 -0.43
N ALA A 16 5.00 -33.96 0.81
CA ALA A 16 4.68 -35.16 1.56
C ALA A 16 3.18 -35.30 1.87
N ALA A 17 2.44 -34.19 1.94
CA ALA A 17 0.99 -34.14 2.12
C ALA A 17 0.20 -34.20 0.79
N GLY A 18 0.86 -34.33 -0.36
CA GLY A 18 0.20 -34.38 -1.66
C GLY A 18 -0.23 -32.99 -2.19
N ILE A 19 0.36 -31.91 -1.68
CA ILE A 19 0.14 -30.55 -2.14
C ILE A 19 1.23 -30.22 -3.18
N ALA A 20 0.90 -30.23 -4.46
CA ALA A 20 1.84 -29.95 -5.55
C ALA A 20 1.12 -29.45 -6.82
N PRO A 21 1.61 -28.35 -7.46
CA PRO A 21 2.67 -27.47 -6.96
C PRO A 21 2.26 -26.64 -5.75
N ALA A 22 3.26 -26.11 -5.03
CA ALA A 22 3.07 -25.23 -3.88
C ALA A 22 3.85 -23.91 -4.08
N GLU A 23 3.28 -22.81 -3.55
CA GLU A 23 3.83 -21.46 -3.61
C GLU A 23 3.74 -20.78 -2.25
N ALA A 24 4.80 -20.09 -1.87
CA ALA A 24 4.87 -19.31 -0.64
C ALA A 24 5.12 -17.84 -0.97
N ALA A 25 4.19 -16.97 -0.56
CA ALA A 25 4.33 -15.53 -0.59
C ALA A 25 4.59 -15.02 0.83
N CYS A 26 5.68 -14.33 1.05
CA CYS A 26 6.06 -13.76 2.33
C CYS A 26 6.23 -12.25 2.21
N SER A 27 5.58 -11.50 3.11
CA SER A 27 5.80 -10.07 3.29
C SER A 27 6.39 -9.84 4.68
N GLN A 28 7.46 -9.05 4.73
CA GLN A 28 8.08 -8.56 5.96
C GLN A 28 8.13 -7.04 5.87
N SER A 29 7.58 -6.34 6.84
CA SER A 29 7.50 -4.88 6.81
C SER A 29 7.85 -4.27 8.16
N ASP A 30 8.66 -3.21 8.09
CA ASP A 30 9.01 -2.36 9.20
C ASP A 30 8.42 -0.97 8.96
N SER A 31 7.79 -0.41 9.96
CA SER A 31 7.24 0.93 9.86
C SER A 31 7.53 1.75 11.10
N PHE A 32 7.78 3.02 10.85
CA PHE A 32 7.91 4.06 11.85
C PHE A 32 6.87 5.15 11.55
N ARG A 33 6.20 5.66 12.56
CA ARG A 33 5.32 6.81 12.46
C ARG A 33 5.46 7.70 13.67
N VAL A 34 5.52 9.00 13.44
CA VAL A 34 5.43 10.03 14.47
C VAL A 34 4.34 11.03 14.10
N ARG A 35 3.56 11.46 15.08
CA ARG A 35 2.62 12.56 14.95
C ARG A 35 2.98 13.67 15.92
N VAL A 36 2.95 14.90 15.41
CA VAL A 36 3.14 16.13 16.19
C VAL A 36 1.88 16.97 16.06
N ARG A 37 1.48 17.56 17.17
CA ARG A 37 0.35 18.44 17.25
C ARG A 37 0.66 19.62 18.17
N ARG A 38 0.59 20.84 17.65
CA ARG A 38 0.85 22.07 18.40
C ARG A 38 2.21 22.08 19.11
N GLY A 39 3.24 21.54 18.47
CA GLY A 39 4.60 21.43 19.00
C GLY A 39 4.86 20.23 19.91
N GLU A 40 3.82 19.52 20.32
CA GLU A 40 3.93 18.37 21.21
C GLU A 40 3.91 17.06 20.41
N LEU A 41 4.73 16.10 20.85
CA LEU A 41 4.71 14.74 20.33
C LEU A 41 3.42 14.05 20.81
N GLU A 42 2.50 13.79 19.88
CA GLU A 42 1.21 13.16 20.20
C GLU A 42 1.28 11.62 20.17
N ASP A 43 2.00 11.08 19.20
CA ASP A 43 2.09 9.64 18.96
C ASP A 43 3.44 9.26 18.37
N TYR A 44 3.93 8.10 18.78
CA TYR A 44 5.16 7.50 18.29
C TYR A 44 4.93 5.99 18.18
N GLN A 45 5.04 5.45 16.98
CA GLN A 45 4.80 4.05 16.72
C GLN A 45 5.93 3.44 15.89
N VAL A 46 6.43 2.29 16.34
CA VAL A 46 7.27 1.40 15.56
C VAL A 46 6.54 0.06 15.46
N SER A 47 6.50 -0.51 14.28
CA SER A 47 5.84 -1.79 14.04
C SER A 47 6.67 -2.65 13.10
N GLU A 48 6.85 -3.89 13.48
CA GLU A 48 7.47 -4.94 12.66
C GLU A 48 6.40 -5.99 12.40
N ASN A 49 6.17 -6.32 11.14
CA ASN A 49 5.20 -7.32 10.75
C ASN A 49 5.84 -8.33 9.80
N ALA A 50 5.44 -9.58 9.95
CA ALA A 50 5.76 -10.64 9.01
C ALA A 50 4.52 -11.49 8.76
N GLY A 51 4.34 -11.92 7.52
CA GLY A 51 3.27 -12.81 7.15
C GLY A 51 3.68 -13.71 6.00
N LEU A 52 3.29 -14.96 6.05
CA LEU A 52 3.49 -15.93 4.97
C LEU A 52 2.16 -16.55 4.61
N THR A 53 1.89 -16.60 3.32
CA THR A 53 0.76 -17.31 2.73
C THR A 53 1.29 -18.48 1.91
N LEU A 54 0.83 -19.69 2.23
CA LEU A 54 1.04 -20.88 1.43
C LEU A 54 -0.18 -21.10 0.53
N ARG A 55 0.05 -21.22 -0.77
CA ARG A 55 -0.92 -21.71 -1.75
C ARG A 55 -0.46 -23.07 -2.26
N GLY A 56 -1.38 -23.97 -2.54
CA GLY A 56 -1.00 -25.27 -3.06
C GLY A 56 -2.12 -25.99 -3.75
N ARG A 57 -1.79 -26.74 -4.79
CA ARG A 57 -2.76 -27.53 -5.55
C ARG A 57 -3.01 -28.87 -4.88
N VAL A 58 -4.28 -29.13 -4.60
CA VAL A 58 -4.78 -30.38 -4.02
C VAL A 58 -5.95 -30.87 -4.88
N ASN A 59 -5.81 -32.04 -5.50
CA ASN A 59 -6.85 -32.63 -6.36
C ASN A 59 -7.42 -31.65 -7.42
N GLY A 60 -6.55 -30.86 -8.04
CA GLY A 60 -6.94 -29.89 -9.08
C GLY A 60 -7.41 -28.52 -8.58
N ARG A 61 -7.53 -28.30 -7.26
CA ARG A 61 -8.00 -27.06 -6.62
C ARG A 61 -6.88 -26.40 -5.87
N ILE A 62 -6.86 -25.06 -5.81
CA ILE A 62 -5.85 -24.29 -5.08
C ILE A 62 -6.38 -23.96 -3.69
N GLY A 63 -5.82 -24.61 -2.66
CA GLY A 63 -6.03 -24.20 -1.28
C GLY A 63 -5.04 -23.16 -0.80
N THR A 64 -5.41 -22.39 0.24
CA THR A 64 -4.62 -21.29 0.79
C THR A 64 -4.68 -21.30 2.31
N ALA A 65 -3.53 -21.05 2.95
CA ALA A 65 -3.43 -20.84 4.38
C ALA A 65 -2.35 -19.81 4.71
N SER A 66 -2.52 -19.01 5.76
CA SER A 66 -1.59 -17.95 6.13
C SER A 66 -1.17 -18.04 7.59
N THR A 67 0.03 -17.54 7.90
CA THR A 67 0.55 -17.40 9.27
C THR A 67 1.39 -16.13 9.40
N GLN A 68 1.45 -15.59 10.62
CA GLN A 68 2.42 -14.57 11.00
C GLN A 68 3.62 -15.15 11.78
N ALA A 69 3.54 -16.41 12.20
CA ALA A 69 4.58 -17.07 12.95
C ALA A 69 5.39 -18.03 12.07
N LEU A 70 6.66 -17.69 11.81
CA LEU A 70 7.57 -18.54 11.04
C LEU A 70 8.30 -19.54 11.96
N THR A 71 7.53 -20.45 12.56
CA THR A 71 8.00 -21.47 13.48
C THR A 71 7.71 -22.88 12.97
N GLU A 72 8.40 -23.87 13.50
CA GLU A 72 8.18 -25.30 13.14
C GLU A 72 6.71 -25.72 13.35
N GLU A 73 6.10 -25.21 14.41
CA GLU A 73 4.72 -25.54 14.79
C GLU A 73 3.69 -24.98 13.80
N SER A 74 4.05 -23.94 13.03
CA SER A 74 3.18 -23.35 12.00
C SER A 74 3.09 -24.22 10.75
N ILE A 75 4.11 -25.03 10.45
CA ILE A 75 4.15 -25.83 9.23
C ILE A 75 2.96 -26.79 9.13
N PRO A 76 2.68 -27.66 10.12
CA PRO A 76 1.53 -28.57 10.04
C PRO A 76 0.19 -27.82 9.98
N LEU A 77 0.08 -26.65 10.60
CA LEU A 77 -1.14 -25.83 10.55
C LEU A 77 -1.38 -25.23 9.15
N LEU A 78 -0.31 -24.77 8.49
CA LEU A 78 -0.39 -24.31 7.10
C LEU A 78 -0.79 -25.44 6.16
N ILE A 79 -0.19 -26.61 6.29
CA ILE A 79 -0.52 -27.79 5.47
C ILE A 79 -1.98 -28.17 5.63
N GLN A 80 -2.44 -28.30 6.87
CA GLN A 80 -3.83 -28.62 7.16
C GLN A 80 -4.78 -27.56 6.59
N GLY A 81 -4.47 -26.25 6.78
CA GLY A 81 -5.28 -25.16 6.28
C GLY A 81 -5.40 -25.17 4.75
N VAL A 82 -4.33 -25.48 4.02
CA VAL A 82 -4.37 -25.63 2.55
C VAL A 82 -5.26 -26.80 2.14
N LEU A 83 -5.15 -27.95 2.80
CA LEU A 83 -5.98 -29.12 2.50
C LEU A 83 -7.48 -28.85 2.76
N GLU A 84 -7.80 -28.23 3.88
CA GLU A 84 -9.17 -27.86 4.24
C GLU A 84 -9.73 -26.78 3.31
N SER A 85 -8.97 -25.74 3.03
CA SER A 85 -9.35 -24.67 2.10
C SER A 85 -9.63 -25.20 0.70
N ALA A 86 -8.77 -26.08 0.16
CA ALA A 86 -8.97 -26.69 -1.15
C ALA A 86 -10.24 -27.57 -1.20
N ALA A 87 -10.59 -28.22 -0.09
CA ALA A 87 -11.80 -29.06 0.00
C ALA A 87 -13.12 -28.26 -0.05
N LEU A 88 -13.07 -26.98 0.37
CA LEU A 88 -14.24 -26.08 0.37
C LEU A 88 -14.51 -25.40 -0.97
N ILE A 89 -13.57 -25.45 -1.92
CA ILE A 89 -13.71 -24.80 -3.22
C ILE A 89 -14.63 -25.66 -4.11
N GLU A 90 -15.79 -25.12 -4.47
CA GLU A 90 -16.79 -25.79 -5.30
C GLU A 90 -16.62 -25.48 -6.81
N THR A 91 -15.91 -24.40 -7.14
CA THR A 91 -15.74 -23.95 -8.53
C THR A 91 -14.40 -24.41 -9.09
N ASP A 92 -14.39 -24.81 -10.37
CA ASP A 92 -13.18 -25.04 -11.15
C ASP A 92 -12.59 -23.68 -11.61
N GLU A 93 -12.38 -22.73 -10.70
CA GLU A 93 -11.65 -21.52 -11.04
C GLU A 93 -10.24 -21.91 -11.49
N GLN A 94 -9.85 -21.40 -12.67
CA GLN A 94 -8.54 -21.65 -13.26
C GLN A 94 -7.46 -20.79 -12.57
N ASP A 95 -7.36 -20.91 -11.26
CA ASP A 95 -6.20 -20.37 -10.54
C ASP A 95 -5.06 -21.38 -10.64
N ASP A 96 -3.85 -20.92 -10.91
CA ASP A 96 -2.68 -21.78 -11.10
C ASP A 96 -1.42 -21.21 -10.45
N ILE A 97 -0.50 -22.12 -10.14
CA ILE A 97 0.85 -21.80 -9.72
C ILE A 97 1.74 -21.95 -10.95
N LEU A 98 2.31 -20.84 -11.39
CA LEU A 98 3.04 -20.78 -12.65
C LEU A 98 4.55 -20.97 -12.43
N PRO A 99 5.25 -21.60 -13.38
CA PRO A 99 6.71 -21.64 -13.38
C PRO A 99 7.28 -20.23 -13.62
N PRO A 100 8.57 -20.01 -13.31
CA PRO A 100 9.22 -18.74 -13.59
C PRO A 100 9.23 -18.42 -15.08
N ASP A 101 9.12 -17.13 -15.40
CA ASP A 101 9.39 -16.60 -16.72
C ASP A 101 10.88 -16.63 -17.06
N ASN A 102 11.21 -16.45 -18.35
CA ASN A 102 12.60 -16.42 -18.81
C ASN A 102 13.40 -15.23 -18.26
N SER A 103 12.72 -14.13 -17.90
CA SER A 103 13.34 -12.95 -17.32
C SER A 103 12.33 -12.07 -16.59
N TYR A 104 12.80 -11.38 -15.57
CA TYR A 104 12.06 -10.36 -14.84
C TYR A 104 12.76 -9.02 -14.94
N ALA A 105 11.99 -7.93 -15.07
CA ALA A 105 12.54 -6.59 -15.03
C ALA A 105 13.09 -6.29 -13.63
N SER A 106 14.28 -5.69 -13.58
CA SER A 106 14.80 -5.14 -12.32
C SER A 106 14.06 -3.84 -12.01
N VAL A 107 13.42 -3.79 -10.85
CA VAL A 107 12.74 -2.60 -10.34
C VAL A 107 13.47 -2.20 -9.05
N CYS A 108 13.85 -0.92 -8.97
CA CYS A 108 14.50 -0.34 -7.79
C CYS A 108 13.58 0.77 -7.26
N ASN A 109 12.95 0.55 -6.13
CA ASN A 109 12.13 1.48 -5.37
C ASN A 109 12.49 1.44 -3.88
N ASP A 110 13.76 1.31 -3.63
CA ASP A 110 14.38 1.44 -2.32
C ASP A 110 15.47 2.53 -2.34
N SER A 111 15.77 3.08 -1.18
CA SER A 111 16.76 4.13 -1.00
C SER A 111 17.51 3.94 0.31
N GLU A 112 18.83 3.85 0.23
CA GLU A 112 19.69 3.86 1.42
C GLU A 112 19.49 5.14 2.26
N ALA A 113 19.11 6.25 1.64
CA ALA A 113 18.82 7.49 2.34
C ALA A 113 17.61 7.37 3.28
N VAL A 114 16.59 6.58 2.92
CA VAL A 114 15.43 6.33 3.80
C VAL A 114 15.80 5.38 4.92
N THR A 115 16.51 4.29 4.62
CA THR A 115 16.95 3.31 5.62
C THR A 115 17.88 3.95 6.67
N ALA A 116 18.73 4.91 6.26
CA ALA A 116 19.65 5.61 7.16
C ALA A 116 18.98 6.66 8.07
N LEU A 117 17.69 6.98 7.87
CA LEU A 117 17.00 8.01 8.65
C LEU A 117 16.84 7.60 10.12
N THR A 118 17.37 8.41 11.00
CA THR A 118 17.18 8.22 12.44
C THR A 118 15.79 8.68 12.90
N ALA A 119 15.35 8.18 14.05
CA ALA A 119 14.09 8.62 14.67
C ALA A 119 14.09 10.13 14.93
N GLU A 120 15.23 10.69 15.37
CA GLU A 120 15.40 12.11 15.64
C GLU A 120 15.20 12.97 14.40
N GLN A 121 15.72 12.54 13.24
CA GLN A 121 15.53 13.24 11.96
C GLN A 121 14.06 13.26 11.54
N LYS A 122 13.36 12.14 11.70
CA LYS A 122 11.93 12.01 11.38
C LYS A 122 11.07 12.89 12.30
N ILE A 123 11.40 12.92 13.61
CA ILE A 123 10.74 13.78 14.59
C ILE A 123 11.03 15.26 14.31
N ALA A 124 12.27 15.60 13.94
CA ALA A 124 12.65 16.96 13.60
C ALA A 124 11.84 17.48 12.39
N LEU A 125 11.72 16.66 11.33
CA LEU A 125 10.89 17.00 10.18
C LEU A 125 9.41 17.19 10.57
N ALA A 126 8.85 16.32 11.41
CA ALA A 126 7.47 16.46 11.87
C ALA A 126 7.24 17.77 12.65
N ARG A 127 8.20 18.16 13.50
CA ARG A 127 8.16 19.44 14.23
C ARG A 127 8.30 20.64 13.30
N GLU A 128 9.16 20.55 12.31
CA GLU A 128 9.31 21.58 11.28
C GLU A 128 8.00 21.80 10.53
N ILE A 129 7.34 20.74 10.09
CA ILE A 129 6.02 20.81 9.42
C ILE A 129 4.99 21.46 10.36
N ASP A 130 4.91 21.06 11.63
CA ASP A 130 3.99 21.65 12.62
C ASP A 130 4.25 23.15 12.83
N GLU A 131 5.51 23.57 12.86
CA GLU A 131 5.88 24.98 12.96
C GLU A 131 5.44 25.78 11.73
N LYS A 132 5.64 25.23 10.52
CA LYS A 132 5.24 25.84 9.26
C LYS A 132 3.72 25.89 9.07
N LEU A 133 2.96 25.00 9.70
CA LEU A 133 1.49 25.06 9.71
C LEU A 133 0.94 26.22 10.52
N ARG A 134 1.72 26.81 11.44
CA ARG A 134 1.28 27.99 12.20
C ARG A 134 1.10 29.18 11.27
N SER A 135 0.08 29.97 11.56
CA SER A 135 -0.30 31.13 10.76
C SER A 135 -0.85 32.24 11.65
N ASP A 136 -0.65 33.48 11.22
CA ASP A 136 -1.28 34.66 11.84
C ASP A 136 -2.75 34.83 11.40
N ASP A 137 -3.22 34.06 10.40
CA ASP A 137 -4.62 34.06 10.02
C ASP A 137 -5.47 33.36 11.09
N PRO A 138 -6.37 34.11 11.80
CA PRO A 138 -7.14 33.55 12.90
C PRO A 138 -8.12 32.46 12.49
N ARG A 139 -8.38 32.32 11.20
CA ARG A 139 -9.25 31.27 10.65
C ARG A 139 -8.55 29.91 10.61
N LEU A 140 -7.23 29.87 10.58
CA LEU A 140 -6.45 28.65 10.46
C LEU A 140 -6.02 28.11 11.82
N THR A 141 -6.25 26.84 12.03
CA THR A 141 -5.79 26.13 13.23
C THR A 141 -5.07 24.86 12.78
N PRO A 142 -3.75 24.75 13.03
CA PRO A 142 -3.02 23.49 12.83
C PRO A 142 -3.69 22.37 13.62
N ASP A 143 -3.94 21.24 12.94
CA ASP A 143 -4.51 20.08 13.62
C ASP A 143 -3.42 19.07 13.94
N THR A 144 -2.94 18.36 12.94
CA THR A 144 -1.87 17.37 13.15
C THR A 144 -0.95 17.30 11.93
N CYS A 145 0.30 16.96 12.17
CA CYS A 145 1.21 16.51 11.14
C CYS A 145 1.77 15.14 11.49
N ALA A 146 2.12 14.36 10.47
CA ALA A 146 2.72 13.06 10.64
C ALA A 146 3.89 12.88 9.68
N VAL A 147 4.92 12.18 10.15
CA VAL A 147 6.01 11.65 9.32
C VAL A 147 6.08 10.16 9.58
N ALA A 148 6.15 9.39 8.50
CA ALA A 148 6.27 7.95 8.55
C ALA A 148 7.33 7.47 7.57
N THR A 149 8.00 6.38 7.89
CA THR A 149 8.76 5.57 6.95
C THR A 149 8.23 4.16 6.96
N GLY A 150 8.24 3.51 5.80
CA GLY A 150 7.94 2.11 5.64
C GLY A 150 9.02 1.43 4.81
N GLU A 151 9.38 0.22 5.23
CA GLU A 151 10.21 -0.70 4.46
C GLU A 151 9.45 -2.00 4.30
N GLU A 152 9.50 -2.60 3.12
CA GLU A 152 8.88 -3.89 2.87
C GLU A 152 9.79 -4.76 2.02
N THR A 153 9.92 -6.03 2.44
CA THR A 153 10.51 -7.09 1.63
C THR A 153 9.42 -8.10 1.30
N PHE A 154 9.12 -8.24 0.03
CA PHE A 154 8.21 -9.25 -0.49
C PHE A 154 9.01 -10.36 -1.15
N THR A 155 8.75 -11.62 -0.77
CA THR A 155 9.39 -12.81 -1.33
C THR A 155 8.33 -13.77 -1.85
N LEU A 156 8.49 -14.22 -3.08
CA LEU A 156 7.62 -15.19 -3.73
C LEU A 156 8.46 -16.37 -4.23
N LYS A 157 8.17 -17.55 -3.71
CA LYS A 157 8.84 -18.79 -4.11
C LYS A 157 7.85 -19.88 -4.39
N ASN A 158 8.15 -20.76 -5.33
CA ASN A 158 7.33 -21.95 -5.56
C ASN A 158 8.15 -23.19 -5.88
N THR A 159 7.50 -24.33 -5.85
CA THR A 159 8.14 -25.64 -6.13
C THR A 159 8.43 -25.88 -7.62
N LEU A 160 8.03 -24.94 -8.50
CA LEU A 160 8.33 -24.98 -9.94
C LEU A 160 9.60 -24.19 -10.29
N GLY A 161 10.31 -23.65 -9.29
CA GLY A 161 11.58 -22.96 -9.45
C GLY A 161 11.50 -21.43 -9.44
N LEU A 162 10.34 -20.82 -9.18
CA LEU A 162 10.24 -19.37 -8.96
C LEU A 162 10.92 -19.02 -7.63
N ASP A 163 11.80 -18.04 -7.66
CA ASP A 163 12.48 -17.45 -6.49
C ASP A 163 12.71 -15.97 -6.74
N LEU A 164 11.77 -15.14 -6.27
CA LEU A 164 11.79 -13.70 -6.43
C LEU A 164 11.74 -13.03 -5.06
N SER A 165 12.50 -11.96 -4.92
CA SER A 165 12.43 -11.07 -3.77
C SER A 165 12.53 -9.63 -4.23
N HIS A 166 11.73 -8.77 -3.63
CA HIS A 166 11.70 -7.35 -3.89
C HIS A 166 11.71 -6.58 -2.58
N HIS A 167 12.60 -5.61 -2.47
CA HIS A 167 12.66 -4.68 -1.35
C HIS A 167 12.24 -3.29 -1.82
N SER A 168 11.47 -2.59 -1.00
CA SER A 168 11.05 -1.21 -1.24
C SER A 168 10.99 -0.45 0.07
N ASN A 169 11.27 0.84 0.03
CA ASN A 169 11.07 1.74 1.16
C ASN A 169 10.66 3.13 0.70
N MET A 170 10.08 3.91 1.60
CA MET A 170 9.73 5.30 1.34
C MET A 170 9.60 6.09 2.64
N ILE A 171 9.73 7.42 2.51
CA ILE A 171 9.29 8.38 3.52
C ILE A 171 7.99 9.04 3.08
N TYR A 172 7.11 9.28 4.03
CA TYR A 172 5.81 9.92 3.84
C TYR A 172 5.64 11.01 4.88
N ALA A 173 5.10 12.15 4.47
CA ALA A 173 4.72 13.24 5.36
C ALA A 173 3.29 13.70 5.05
N MET A 174 2.56 14.07 6.08
CA MET A 174 1.19 14.59 6.00
C MET A 174 1.07 15.83 6.90
N ALA A 175 0.36 16.83 6.39
CA ALA A 175 -0.06 18.00 7.12
C ALA A 175 -1.58 18.12 7.10
N ASN A 176 -2.20 18.54 8.20
CA ASN A 176 -3.64 18.77 8.30
C ASN A 176 -3.90 20.12 9.00
N VAL A 177 -4.81 20.91 8.42
CA VAL A 177 -5.24 22.22 8.93
C VAL A 177 -6.75 22.31 8.92
N VAL A 178 -7.32 22.89 9.96
CA VAL A 178 -8.74 23.25 10.04
C VAL A 178 -8.87 24.74 9.81
N ALA A 179 -9.65 25.13 8.80
CA ALA A 179 -10.07 26.51 8.57
C ALA A 179 -11.49 26.74 9.13
N ARG A 180 -11.70 27.86 9.84
CA ARG A 180 -13.01 28.24 10.43
C ARG A 180 -13.32 29.71 10.22
N ASP A 181 -14.60 29.98 9.88
CA ASP A 181 -15.16 31.32 9.86
C ASP A 181 -16.60 31.26 10.40
N GLY A 182 -16.81 31.78 11.61
CA GLY A 182 -18.06 31.63 12.31
C GLY A 182 -18.44 30.15 12.50
N GLU A 183 -19.60 29.76 12.00
CA GLU A 183 -20.12 28.38 12.06
C GLU A 183 -19.57 27.50 10.92
N HIS A 184 -18.93 28.09 9.92
CA HIS A 184 -18.35 27.35 8.80
C HIS A 184 -17.00 26.79 9.18
N ALA A 185 -16.77 25.53 8.86
CA ALA A 185 -15.47 24.88 9.03
C ALA A 185 -15.16 24.02 7.82
N ALA A 186 -13.91 24.04 7.41
CA ALA A 186 -13.37 23.19 6.37
C ALA A 186 -12.02 22.63 6.84
N THR A 187 -11.69 21.45 6.40
CA THR A 187 -10.38 20.85 6.66
C THR A 187 -9.81 20.31 5.38
N ASP A 188 -8.50 20.38 5.27
CA ASP A 188 -7.76 19.69 4.23
C ASP A 188 -6.51 19.05 4.81
N TYR A 189 -6.04 18.02 4.11
CA TYR A 189 -4.76 17.41 4.35
C TYR A 189 -3.98 17.38 3.04
N GLU A 190 -2.69 17.61 3.14
CA GLU A 190 -1.75 17.47 2.03
C GLU A 190 -0.70 16.44 2.40
N THR A 191 -0.22 15.72 1.41
CA THR A 191 0.74 14.64 1.58
C THR A 191 1.91 14.79 0.61
N ARG A 192 3.08 14.36 1.06
CA ARG A 192 4.26 14.18 0.23
C ARG A 192 4.91 12.86 0.57
N TRP A 193 5.51 12.25 -0.41
CA TRP A 193 6.29 11.02 -0.23
C TRP A 193 7.49 11.02 -1.17
N GLY A 194 8.47 10.21 -0.84
CA GLY A 194 9.67 10.09 -1.65
C GLY A 194 10.70 9.15 -1.06
N TYR A 195 11.90 9.23 -1.59
CA TYR A 195 13.01 8.34 -1.28
C TYR A 195 14.14 9.03 -0.50
N GLY A 196 13.84 10.11 0.21
CA GLY A 196 14.76 10.86 1.06
C GLY A 196 14.07 12.07 1.68
N LEU A 197 14.72 12.72 2.66
CA LEU A 197 14.20 13.93 3.31
C LEU A 197 14.02 15.09 2.33
N ASP A 198 14.85 15.16 1.30
CA ASP A 198 14.83 16.19 0.25
C ASP A 198 13.56 16.14 -0.62
N ALA A 199 12.85 15.02 -0.63
CA ALA A 199 11.54 14.90 -1.28
C ALA A 199 10.41 15.59 -0.49
N ILE A 200 10.65 15.94 0.78
CA ILE A 200 9.65 16.53 1.67
C ILE A 200 10.04 17.96 1.98
N ASP A 201 9.49 18.90 1.25
CA ASP A 201 9.59 20.34 1.57
C ASP A 201 8.47 20.72 2.53
N ALA A 202 8.84 20.95 3.79
CA ALA A 202 7.90 21.27 4.87
C ALA A 202 7.15 22.59 4.64
N GLU A 203 7.80 23.61 4.05
CA GLU A 203 7.18 24.90 3.72
C GLU A 203 6.11 24.72 2.65
N THR A 204 6.45 24.12 1.52
CA THR A 204 5.51 23.87 0.41
C THR A 204 4.34 22.99 0.85
N LEU A 205 4.58 21.98 1.68
CA LEU A 205 3.55 21.11 2.22
C LEU A 205 2.56 21.89 3.09
N ALA A 206 3.08 22.69 4.03
CA ALA A 206 2.28 23.50 4.94
C ALA A 206 1.48 24.59 4.21
N GLU A 207 2.11 25.33 3.31
CA GLU A 207 1.44 26.39 2.54
C GLU A 207 0.33 25.81 1.63
N SER A 208 0.58 24.67 0.98
CA SER A 208 -0.46 24.01 0.19
C SER A 208 -1.66 23.63 1.06
N CYS A 209 -1.42 23.03 2.23
CA CYS A 209 -2.47 22.61 3.16
C CYS A 209 -3.30 23.81 3.67
N LYS A 210 -2.66 24.91 4.06
CA LYS A 210 -3.32 26.16 4.50
C LYS A 210 -4.19 26.74 3.39
N ARG A 211 -3.63 26.88 2.18
CA ARG A 211 -4.34 27.42 1.02
C ARG A 211 -5.57 26.59 0.66
N GLU A 212 -5.45 25.28 0.58
CA GLU A 212 -6.56 24.40 0.20
C GLU A 212 -7.66 24.41 1.27
N SER A 213 -7.32 24.48 2.55
CA SER A 213 -8.29 24.59 3.63
C SER A 213 -9.10 25.91 3.54
N LEU A 214 -8.45 27.04 3.24
CA LEU A 214 -9.12 28.33 3.03
C LEU A 214 -10.00 28.31 1.79
N MET A 215 -9.52 27.74 0.67
CA MET A 215 -10.33 27.62 -0.54
C MET A 215 -11.61 26.78 -0.31
N LYS A 216 -11.52 25.70 0.45
CA LYS A 216 -12.68 24.89 0.84
C LYS A 216 -13.64 25.65 1.76
N LEU A 217 -13.12 26.48 2.66
CA LEU A 217 -13.93 27.32 3.55
C LEU A 217 -14.78 28.32 2.76
N GLU A 218 -14.24 28.86 1.66
CA GLU A 218 -14.93 29.81 0.78
C GLU A 218 -15.92 29.13 -0.20
N ALA A 219 -15.96 27.80 -0.22
CA ALA A 219 -16.81 27.06 -1.14
C ALA A 219 -18.29 27.25 -0.82
N GLY A 220 -19.07 27.62 -1.82
CA GLY A 220 -20.52 27.85 -1.73
C GLY A 220 -21.34 26.71 -2.32
N ARG A 221 -22.66 26.77 -2.09
CA ARG A 221 -23.62 25.86 -2.71
C ARG A 221 -23.89 26.27 -4.16
N MET A 222 -23.86 25.30 -5.06
CA MET A 222 -24.22 25.47 -6.46
C MET A 222 -25.64 24.91 -6.71
N LYS A 223 -26.38 25.53 -7.64
CA LYS A 223 -27.65 24.97 -8.15
C LYS A 223 -27.33 23.77 -9.05
N SER A 224 -28.28 22.83 -9.15
CA SER A 224 -28.17 21.74 -10.10
C SER A 224 -28.12 22.27 -11.54
N GLY A 225 -27.19 21.77 -12.35
CA GLY A 225 -26.99 22.23 -13.72
C GLY A 225 -25.76 21.58 -14.37
N ALA A 226 -25.54 21.93 -15.63
CA ALA A 226 -24.33 21.56 -16.35
C ALA A 226 -23.30 22.71 -16.26
N TYR A 227 -22.10 22.42 -15.84
CA TYR A 227 -21.04 23.41 -15.64
C TYR A 227 -19.73 22.94 -16.28
N PRO A 228 -18.93 23.84 -16.83
CA PRO A 228 -17.54 23.52 -17.11
C PRO A 228 -16.78 23.32 -15.78
N VAL A 229 -16.03 22.23 -15.66
CA VAL A 229 -15.34 21.85 -14.42
C VAL A 229 -13.86 21.74 -14.67
N VAL A 230 -13.04 22.33 -13.80
CA VAL A 230 -11.60 22.09 -13.72
C VAL A 230 -11.36 21.21 -12.49
N ILE A 231 -10.75 20.05 -12.71
CA ILE A 231 -10.46 19.09 -11.64
C ILE A 231 -8.96 19.20 -11.29
N LYS A 232 -8.67 19.40 -10.00
CA LYS A 232 -7.28 19.39 -9.49
C LYS A 232 -6.64 18.03 -9.81
N ASN A 233 -5.35 18.00 -10.13
CA ASN A 233 -4.63 16.76 -10.49
C ASN A 233 -4.71 15.67 -9.41
N SER A 234 -4.60 16.04 -8.12
CA SER A 234 -4.75 15.09 -7.01
C SER A 234 -6.15 14.48 -6.98
N ALA A 235 -7.20 15.30 -7.08
CA ALA A 235 -8.59 14.84 -7.11
C ALA A 235 -8.88 13.97 -8.36
N MET A 236 -8.27 14.28 -9.50
CA MET A 236 -8.35 13.43 -10.69
C MET A 236 -7.62 12.10 -10.47
N GLY A 237 -6.47 12.11 -9.77
CA GLY A 237 -5.77 10.89 -9.38
C GLY A 237 -6.65 9.97 -8.53
N ASP A 238 -7.30 10.51 -7.49
CA ASP A 238 -8.21 9.76 -6.62
C ASP A 238 -9.42 9.22 -7.38
N LEU A 239 -9.99 10.04 -8.28
CA LEU A 239 -11.09 9.62 -9.14
C LEU A 239 -10.68 8.45 -10.04
N LEU A 240 -9.54 8.54 -10.71
CA LEU A 240 -9.01 7.46 -11.56
C LEU A 240 -8.69 6.21 -10.74
N ALA A 241 -8.07 6.36 -9.57
CA ALA A 241 -7.76 5.25 -8.68
C ALA A 241 -9.01 4.46 -8.28
N THR A 242 -10.14 5.14 -8.07
CA THR A 242 -11.43 4.50 -7.77
C THR A 242 -11.88 3.54 -8.88
N PHE A 243 -11.54 3.85 -10.14
CA PHE A 243 -11.90 3.04 -11.30
C PHE A 243 -10.79 2.07 -11.74
N CYS A 244 -9.60 2.08 -11.13
CA CYS A 244 -8.50 1.21 -11.54
C CYS A 244 -8.84 -0.28 -11.51
N GLY A 245 -9.74 -0.70 -10.61
CA GLY A 245 -10.22 -2.07 -10.56
C GLY A 245 -10.88 -2.56 -11.85
N VAL A 246 -11.43 -1.64 -12.68
CA VAL A 246 -12.02 -1.98 -13.99
C VAL A 246 -10.98 -2.56 -14.96
N PHE A 247 -9.71 -2.20 -14.78
CA PHE A 247 -8.60 -2.66 -15.63
C PHE A 247 -7.94 -3.95 -15.10
N SER A 248 -8.41 -4.49 -13.98
CA SER A 248 -7.92 -5.76 -13.44
C SER A 248 -8.39 -6.93 -14.29
N ALA A 249 -7.47 -7.79 -14.69
CA ALA A 249 -7.80 -9.03 -15.41
C ALA A 249 -8.74 -9.93 -14.59
N ASP A 250 -8.54 -9.99 -13.26
CA ASP A 250 -9.38 -10.75 -12.34
C ASP A 250 -10.84 -10.28 -12.38
N ASN A 251 -11.09 -8.96 -12.32
CA ASN A 251 -12.44 -8.40 -12.41
C ASN A 251 -13.08 -8.65 -13.77
N VAL A 252 -12.29 -8.69 -14.83
CA VAL A 252 -12.81 -9.01 -16.16
C VAL A 252 -13.17 -10.49 -16.28
N GLN A 253 -12.33 -11.38 -15.78
CA GLN A 253 -12.55 -12.83 -15.79
C GLN A 253 -13.76 -13.22 -14.94
N LYS A 254 -13.95 -12.60 -13.78
CA LYS A 254 -15.12 -12.80 -12.91
C LYS A 254 -16.43 -12.20 -13.44
N GLY A 255 -16.37 -11.46 -14.55
CA GLY A 255 -17.54 -10.96 -15.27
C GLY A 255 -18.20 -9.66 -14.74
N PRO A 256 -17.76 -9.01 -13.65
CA PRO A 256 -18.32 -7.72 -13.23
C PRO A 256 -18.01 -6.59 -14.23
N VAL A 257 -17.00 -6.77 -15.09
CA VAL A 257 -16.61 -5.82 -16.14
C VAL A 257 -16.50 -6.50 -17.48
N SER A 258 -17.14 -5.93 -18.51
CA SER A 258 -17.08 -6.45 -19.87
C SER A 258 -15.88 -5.92 -20.66
N TYR A 259 -15.10 -6.77 -21.28
CA TYR A 259 -14.01 -6.42 -22.19
C TYR A 259 -14.44 -5.53 -23.36
N THR A 260 -15.68 -5.61 -23.79
CA THR A 260 -16.19 -4.84 -24.93
C THR A 260 -16.15 -3.33 -24.72
N HIS A 261 -16.05 -2.88 -23.46
CA HIS A 261 -15.92 -1.46 -23.09
C HIS A 261 -14.48 -1.02 -22.83
N LEU A 262 -13.53 -1.96 -22.76
CA LEU A 262 -12.12 -1.71 -22.46
C LEU A 262 -11.21 -1.74 -23.68
N THR A 263 -11.66 -2.28 -24.82
CA THR A 263 -10.89 -2.26 -26.05
C THR A 263 -10.96 -0.87 -26.69
N LEU A 264 -9.85 -0.16 -26.66
CA LEU A 264 -9.65 0.96 -27.59
C LEU A 264 -9.80 0.42 -29.02
N PRO A 265 -10.50 1.16 -29.92
CA PRO A 265 -10.56 0.75 -31.31
C PRO A 265 -9.12 0.67 -31.83
N THR A 266 -8.68 -0.55 -32.14
CA THR A 266 -7.45 -0.76 -32.88
C THR A 266 -7.67 -0.11 -34.23
N THR A 267 -7.02 1.01 -34.49
CA THR A 267 -6.91 1.54 -35.82
C THR A 267 -6.20 0.48 -36.65
N GLU A 268 -6.96 -0.20 -37.51
CA GLU A 268 -6.37 -1.02 -38.55
C GLU A 268 -5.41 -0.12 -39.33
N ARG A 269 -4.13 -0.48 -39.29
CA ARG A 269 -3.15 0.11 -40.19
C ARG A 269 -3.43 -0.49 -41.56
N VAL A 270 -3.95 0.32 -42.45
CA VAL A 270 -3.92 0.04 -43.91
C VAL A 270 -2.48 0.20 -44.38
#